data_5f511f561567bd16159dbb5660d6fdb8
#
_entry.id   5f511f561567bd16159dbb5660d6fdb8
#
_cell.length_a   1.000
_cell.length_b   1.000
_cell.length_c   1.000
_cell.angle_alpha   90.00
_cell.angle_beta   90.00
_cell.angle_gamma   90.00
#
_symmetry.space_group_name_H-M   'P 1'
#
loop_
_entity.id
_entity.type
_entity.pdbx_description
1 polymer ?
#
loop_
_entity_poly.entity_id
_entity_poly.type
_entity_poly.pdbx_seq_one_letter_code
_entity_poly.pdbx_strand_id
1 'polypeptide(L)'
;VRRIAQVFGEHGAVVTFSFRGHGASGGRSTVGDREVLDLAAAVAWARGLGHARVVTVGFSMGGSVVLRHAALHGPEDGGARGRAAEHTDAVVSVSAPARWYYRGTAPMRRLHWLVMRPEGRLVGRYGFRTRIHHRAWDPVPLSPVEAAARIAPVPLLIVHGDQDAYFPLDHPRMLAAAAGDHGELWVEPGMGHAENAAPGPLLHRIARWAVARAG
;
A
#
# COMPACT_ATOMS: atom_id res chain seq x y z
N VAL A 1 3.96 -2.57 -12.93
CA VAL A 1 4.30 -1.18 -12.53
C VAL A 1 4.28 -0.23 -13.73
N ARG A 2 5.04 -0.48 -14.83
CA ARG A 2 5.12 0.45 -16.00
C ARG A 2 3.74 0.83 -16.56
N ARG A 3 2.84 -0.15 -16.80
CA ARG A 3 1.48 0.10 -17.30
C ARG A 3 0.70 1.06 -16.38
N ILE A 4 0.78 0.86 -15.07
CA ILE A 4 0.11 1.71 -14.08
C ILE A 4 0.68 3.12 -14.11
N ALA A 5 2.02 3.25 -14.12
CA ALA A 5 2.69 4.54 -14.21
C ALA A 5 2.32 5.30 -15.49
N GLN A 6 2.17 4.61 -16.61
CA GLN A 6 1.70 5.22 -17.87
C GLN A 6 0.29 5.79 -17.73
N VAL A 7 -0.68 4.99 -17.22
CA VAL A 7 -2.06 5.44 -17.05
C VAL A 7 -2.15 6.61 -16.06
N PHE A 8 -1.47 6.52 -14.92
CA PHE A 8 -1.48 7.60 -13.93
C PHE A 8 -0.75 8.85 -14.43
N GLY A 9 0.27 8.68 -15.28
CA GLY A 9 1.02 9.76 -15.93
C GLY A 9 0.15 10.66 -16.83
N GLU A 10 -0.99 10.17 -17.30
CA GLU A 10 -1.97 10.97 -18.04
C GLU A 10 -2.75 11.94 -17.15
N HIS A 11 -2.70 11.74 -15.81
CA HIS A 11 -3.43 12.50 -14.82
C HIS A 11 -2.55 13.37 -13.93
N GLY A 12 -1.23 13.13 -13.90
CA GLY A 12 -0.29 13.89 -13.09
C GLY A 12 1.10 13.31 -13.08
N ALA A 13 2.01 13.94 -12.36
CA ALA A 13 3.36 13.41 -12.18
C ALA A 13 3.33 12.10 -11.37
N VAL A 14 4.13 11.11 -11.77
CA VAL A 14 4.17 9.79 -11.13
C VAL A 14 5.57 9.44 -10.66
N VAL A 15 5.68 9.10 -9.39
CA VAL A 15 6.90 8.54 -8.80
C VAL A 15 6.67 7.05 -8.55
N THR A 16 7.56 6.21 -9.07
CA THR A 16 7.60 4.78 -8.75
C THR A 16 8.98 4.41 -8.24
N PHE A 17 9.03 3.56 -7.24
CA PHE A 17 10.29 3.09 -6.66
C PHE A 17 10.16 1.64 -6.19
N SER A 18 11.29 1.00 -5.94
CA SER A 18 11.33 -0.33 -5.33
C SER A 18 11.58 -0.19 -3.83
N PHE A 19 10.71 -0.78 -3.03
CA PHE A 19 10.92 -0.85 -1.58
C PHE A 19 12.23 -1.55 -1.22
N ARG A 20 12.72 -1.32 0.00
CA ARG A 20 13.87 -2.00 0.56
C ARG A 20 13.81 -3.50 0.34
N GLY A 21 14.92 -4.10 -0.05
CA GLY A 21 15.02 -5.52 -0.31
C GLY A 21 14.42 -6.01 -1.61
N HIS A 22 13.75 -5.17 -2.41
CA HIS A 22 13.15 -5.54 -3.70
C HIS A 22 14.03 -5.08 -4.88
N GLY A 23 14.14 -5.94 -5.88
CA GLY A 23 14.89 -5.63 -7.11
C GLY A 23 16.33 -5.19 -6.84
N ALA A 24 16.67 -3.97 -7.26
CA ALA A 24 17.99 -3.37 -7.06
C ALA A 24 18.13 -2.57 -5.75
N SER A 25 17.02 -2.29 -5.04
CA SER A 25 17.05 -1.52 -3.78
C SER A 25 17.82 -2.24 -2.69
N GLY A 26 18.57 -1.51 -1.90
CA GLY A 26 19.32 -2.00 -0.74
C GLY A 26 18.44 -2.58 0.38
N GLY A 27 19.06 -3.05 1.45
CA GLY A 27 18.37 -3.52 2.65
C GLY A 27 17.64 -4.85 2.51
N ARG A 28 16.63 -5.06 3.37
CA ARG A 28 15.78 -6.26 3.41
C ARG A 28 14.34 -5.84 3.65
N SER A 29 13.40 -6.47 2.94
CA SER A 29 11.97 -6.28 3.14
C SER A 29 11.53 -6.79 4.51
N THR A 30 10.78 -5.99 5.20
CA THR A 30 10.10 -6.33 6.46
C THR A 30 8.60 -6.64 6.25
N VAL A 31 8.21 -6.80 4.98
CA VAL A 31 6.86 -7.22 4.55
C VAL A 31 5.76 -6.27 5.05
N GLY A 32 6.00 -4.96 4.92
CA GLY A 32 5.01 -3.92 5.24
C GLY A 32 5.28 -3.14 6.52
N ASP A 33 6.34 -3.47 7.28
CA ASP A 33 6.69 -2.69 8.48
C ASP A 33 7.53 -1.45 8.15
N ARG A 34 8.80 -1.62 7.81
CA ARG A 34 9.73 -0.51 7.56
C ARG A 34 9.61 0.12 6.18
N GLU A 35 8.85 -0.50 5.29
CA GLU A 35 8.54 0.04 3.97
C GLU A 35 7.80 1.38 4.05
N VAL A 36 7.15 1.69 5.17
CA VAL A 36 6.55 3.01 5.43
C VAL A 36 7.60 4.13 5.41
N LEU A 37 8.83 3.85 5.84
CA LEU A 37 9.93 4.82 5.80
C LEU A 37 10.41 5.10 4.38
N ASP A 38 10.36 4.09 3.51
CA ASP A 38 10.71 4.26 2.10
C ASP A 38 9.67 5.13 1.39
N LEU A 39 8.38 4.93 1.74
CA LEU A 39 7.30 5.74 1.22
C LEU A 39 7.36 7.17 1.75
N ALA A 40 7.62 7.37 3.03
CA ALA A 40 7.80 8.70 3.63
C ALA A 40 8.93 9.49 2.92
N ALA A 41 10.06 8.85 2.66
CA ALA A 41 11.15 9.46 1.91
C ALA A 41 10.75 9.81 0.46
N ALA A 42 9.95 8.96 -0.21
CA ALA A 42 9.46 9.24 -1.57
C ALA A 42 8.47 10.41 -1.58
N VAL A 43 7.58 10.51 -0.59
CA VAL A 43 6.64 11.63 -0.43
C VAL A 43 7.39 12.92 -0.15
N ALA A 44 8.33 12.91 0.79
CA ALA A 44 9.16 14.08 1.11
C ALA A 44 9.97 14.54 -0.12
N TRP A 45 10.50 13.60 -0.90
CA TRP A 45 11.22 13.93 -2.14
C TRP A 45 10.29 14.58 -3.18
N ALA A 46 9.09 14.04 -3.39
CA ALA A 46 8.12 14.63 -4.31
C ALA A 46 7.75 16.06 -3.90
N ARG A 47 7.52 16.30 -2.60
CA ARG A 47 7.27 17.66 -2.08
C ARG A 47 8.49 18.58 -2.25
N GLY A 48 9.70 18.05 -2.09
CA GLY A 48 10.95 18.78 -2.34
C GLY A 48 11.12 19.21 -3.80
N LEU A 49 10.47 18.51 -4.74
CA LEU A 49 10.40 18.92 -6.16
C LEU A 49 9.34 20.01 -6.43
N GLY A 50 8.61 20.47 -5.40
CA GLY A 50 7.59 21.50 -5.52
C GLY A 50 6.17 21.00 -5.71
N HIS A 51 5.91 19.68 -5.60
CA HIS A 51 4.56 19.15 -5.67
C HIS A 51 3.78 19.44 -4.38
N ALA A 52 2.83 20.37 -4.44
CA ALA A 52 1.99 20.76 -3.30
C ALA A 52 1.04 19.67 -2.84
N ARG A 53 0.65 18.76 -3.74
CA ARG A 53 -0.29 17.67 -3.48
C ARG A 53 0.35 16.35 -3.84
N VAL A 54 0.28 15.37 -2.92
CA VAL A 54 0.85 14.04 -3.09
C VAL A 54 -0.19 12.99 -2.71
N VAL A 55 -0.52 12.12 -3.65
CA VAL A 55 -1.40 10.96 -3.42
C VAL A 55 -0.56 9.69 -3.39
N THR A 56 -0.83 8.83 -2.43
CA THR A 56 -0.18 7.53 -2.34
C THR A 56 -1.11 6.42 -2.83
N VAL A 57 -0.62 5.61 -3.77
CA VAL A 57 -1.37 4.47 -4.33
C VAL A 57 -0.55 3.20 -4.10
N GLY A 58 -1.14 2.24 -3.40
CA GLY A 58 -0.48 0.98 -3.08
C GLY A 58 -1.31 -0.25 -3.47
N PHE A 59 -0.62 -1.30 -3.94
CA PHE A 59 -1.22 -2.57 -4.33
C PHE A 59 -0.73 -3.69 -3.41
N SER A 60 -1.63 -4.57 -2.96
CA SER A 60 -1.32 -5.73 -2.11
C SER A 60 -0.53 -5.30 -0.84
N MET A 61 0.70 -5.74 -0.65
CA MET A 61 1.58 -5.26 0.41
C MET A 61 1.74 -3.73 0.39
N GLY A 62 1.88 -3.13 -0.80
CA GLY A 62 1.94 -1.68 -0.97
C GLY A 62 0.66 -0.99 -0.48
N GLY A 63 -0.50 -1.62 -0.63
CA GLY A 63 -1.77 -1.15 -0.06
C GLY A 63 -1.74 -1.07 1.47
N SER A 64 -1.14 -2.05 2.14
CA SER A 64 -0.91 -1.99 3.59
C SER A 64 0.08 -0.88 3.98
N VAL A 65 1.11 -0.67 3.15
CA VAL A 65 2.13 0.36 3.41
C VAL A 65 1.53 1.76 3.31
N VAL A 66 0.71 2.06 2.29
CA VAL A 66 0.08 3.39 2.17
C VAL A 66 -0.90 3.69 3.31
N LEU A 67 -1.67 2.68 3.76
CA LEU A 67 -2.55 2.83 4.94
C LEU A 67 -1.75 3.16 6.20
N ARG A 68 -0.70 2.38 6.48
CA ARG A 68 0.14 2.60 7.66
C ARG A 68 0.91 3.92 7.58
N HIS A 69 1.40 4.27 6.39
CA HIS A 69 2.07 5.54 6.17
C HIS A 69 1.17 6.71 6.52
N ALA A 70 -0.06 6.76 5.98
CA ALA A 70 -1.00 7.84 6.26
C ALA A 70 -1.37 7.93 7.74
N ALA A 71 -1.51 6.78 8.43
CA ALA A 71 -1.80 6.74 9.86
C ALA A 71 -0.63 7.22 10.75
N LEU A 72 0.61 7.08 10.28
CA LEU A 72 1.82 7.44 11.03
C LEU A 72 2.37 8.83 10.67
N HIS A 73 1.97 9.37 9.53
CA HIS A 73 2.40 10.67 9.00
C HIS A 73 1.18 11.54 8.66
N GLY A 74 0.22 11.63 9.60
CA GLY A 74 -0.97 12.45 9.45
C GLY A 74 -0.65 13.96 9.47
N PRO A 75 -1.56 14.80 8.92
CA PRO A 75 -1.36 16.25 8.87
C PRO A 75 -1.32 16.91 10.26
N GLU A 76 -1.89 16.26 11.28
CA GLU A 76 -2.00 16.79 12.64
C GLU A 76 -0.80 16.46 13.55
N ASP A 77 0.13 15.61 13.12
CA ASP A 77 1.36 15.32 13.87
C ASP A 77 2.33 16.53 13.85
N GLY A 78 1.85 17.69 14.35
CA GLY A 78 2.51 18.99 14.40
C GLY A 78 3.83 19.06 15.20
N GLY A 79 4.50 17.93 15.34
CA GLY A 79 5.80 17.78 15.95
C GLY A 79 6.92 17.71 14.94
N ALA A 80 7.61 18.82 14.73
CA ALA A 80 8.79 19.04 13.90
C ALA A 80 8.52 19.21 12.38
N ARG A 81 9.05 20.28 11.83
CA ARG A 81 8.99 20.71 10.41
C ARG A 81 9.35 19.63 9.37
N GLY A 82 9.96 18.51 9.79
CA GLY A 82 10.30 17.38 8.93
C GLY A 82 9.10 16.46 8.57
N ARG A 83 8.18 16.24 9.48
CA ARG A 83 7.04 15.32 9.23
C ARG A 83 5.93 15.94 8.38
N ALA A 84 5.79 17.25 8.38
CA ALA A 84 4.84 17.95 7.51
C ALA A 84 5.13 17.72 6.02
N ALA A 85 6.38 17.41 5.63
CA ALA A 85 6.75 17.08 4.26
C ALA A 85 6.45 15.63 3.87
N GLU A 86 6.15 14.77 4.83
CA GLU A 86 5.95 13.32 4.62
C GLU A 86 4.48 12.91 4.52
N HIS A 87 3.51 13.82 4.83
CA HIS A 87 2.09 13.49 4.77
C HIS A 87 1.59 13.32 3.33
N THR A 88 0.53 12.54 3.17
CA THR A 88 -0.20 12.33 1.91
C THR A 88 -1.55 13.05 1.95
N ASP A 89 -2.01 13.59 0.82
CA ASP A 89 -3.26 14.34 0.73
C ASP A 89 -4.47 13.45 0.38
N ALA A 90 -4.24 12.28 -0.20
CA ALA A 90 -5.22 11.22 -0.38
C ALA A 90 -4.52 9.85 -0.47
N VAL A 91 -5.23 8.79 -0.12
CA VAL A 91 -4.72 7.43 -0.06
C VAL A 91 -5.57 6.50 -0.92
N VAL A 92 -4.92 5.66 -1.74
CA VAL A 92 -5.59 4.58 -2.47
C VAL A 92 -4.94 3.25 -2.11
N SER A 93 -5.72 2.35 -1.54
CA SER A 93 -5.30 1.01 -1.16
C SER A 93 -6.01 -0.04 -2.01
N VAL A 94 -5.27 -0.77 -2.85
CA VAL A 94 -5.82 -1.76 -3.78
C VAL A 94 -5.43 -3.16 -3.33
N SER A 95 -6.41 -4.05 -3.16
CA SER A 95 -6.22 -5.48 -2.78
C SER A 95 -5.34 -5.65 -1.54
N ALA A 96 -5.48 -4.80 -0.53
CA ALA A 96 -4.71 -4.90 0.71
C ALA A 96 -5.32 -5.88 1.71
N PRO A 97 -4.50 -6.58 2.52
CA PRO A 97 -5.01 -7.28 3.70
C PRO A 97 -5.50 -6.28 4.75
N ALA A 98 -6.53 -6.65 5.52
CA ALA A 98 -6.93 -5.92 6.73
C ALA A 98 -6.11 -6.36 7.96
N ARG A 99 -5.67 -7.60 7.99
CA ARG A 99 -5.03 -8.25 9.13
C ARG A 99 -3.65 -8.80 8.77
N TRP A 100 -2.72 -8.68 9.69
CA TRP A 100 -1.47 -9.42 9.63
C TRP A 100 -1.67 -10.91 9.86
N TYR A 101 -0.73 -11.73 9.43
CA TYR A 101 -0.70 -13.19 9.63
C TYR A 101 -1.91 -13.96 9.07
N TYR A 102 -2.70 -13.36 8.16
CA TYR A 102 -3.80 -14.06 7.51
C TYR A 102 -3.31 -15.26 6.67
N ARG A 103 -3.92 -16.44 6.90
CA ARG A 103 -3.58 -17.71 6.23
C ARG A 103 -4.81 -18.44 5.69
N GLY A 104 -5.95 -17.77 5.56
CA GLY A 104 -7.21 -18.40 5.17
C GLY A 104 -7.21 -18.99 3.76
N THR A 105 -6.42 -18.43 2.84
CA THR A 105 -6.35 -18.88 1.45
C THR A 105 -5.08 -19.66 1.14
N ALA A 106 -5.11 -20.50 0.08
CA ALA A 106 -3.93 -21.25 -0.34
C ALA A 106 -2.78 -20.36 -0.82
N PRO A 107 -2.99 -19.27 -1.60
CA PRO A 107 -1.93 -18.33 -1.94
C PRO A 107 -1.28 -17.71 -0.71
N MET A 108 -2.07 -17.31 0.31
CA MET A 108 -1.52 -16.72 1.52
C MET A 108 -0.72 -17.71 2.36
N ARG A 109 -1.13 -18.99 2.43
CA ARG A 109 -0.30 -20.03 3.08
C ARG A 109 1.05 -20.21 2.40
N ARG A 110 1.08 -20.18 1.04
CA ARG A 110 2.35 -20.24 0.27
C ARG A 110 3.22 -19.01 0.50
N LEU A 111 2.61 -17.82 0.54
CA LEU A 111 3.32 -16.57 0.83
C LEU A 111 3.93 -16.59 2.25
N HIS A 112 3.18 -17.06 3.24
CA HIS A 112 3.69 -17.23 4.60
C HIS A 112 4.89 -18.20 4.66
N TRP A 113 4.83 -19.32 3.94
CA TRP A 113 5.96 -20.23 3.82
C TRP A 113 7.19 -19.53 3.23
N LEU A 114 7.00 -18.77 2.14
CA LEU A 114 8.06 -18.01 1.47
C LEU A 114 8.73 -17.00 2.41
N VAL A 115 7.93 -16.31 3.23
CA VAL A 115 8.42 -15.27 4.16
C VAL A 115 9.07 -15.87 5.40
N MET A 116 8.42 -16.88 6.01
CA MET A 116 8.78 -17.36 7.35
C MET A 116 9.87 -18.44 7.35
N ARG A 117 10.03 -19.20 6.26
CA ARG A 117 10.98 -20.31 6.18
C ARG A 117 12.29 -19.89 5.52
N PRO A 118 13.44 -20.41 6.00
CA PRO A 118 14.75 -20.14 5.38
C PRO A 118 14.78 -20.51 3.89
N GLU A 119 14.23 -21.66 3.52
CA GLU A 119 14.13 -22.16 2.15
C GLU A 119 13.26 -21.24 1.30
N GLY A 120 12.13 -20.80 1.85
CA GLY A 120 11.22 -19.82 1.20
C GLY A 120 11.93 -18.51 0.95
N ARG A 121 12.73 -18.00 1.89
CA ARG A 121 13.52 -16.77 1.71
C ARG A 121 14.59 -16.91 0.63
N LEU A 122 15.17 -18.08 0.44
CA LEU A 122 16.08 -18.35 -0.70
C LEU A 122 15.33 -18.26 -2.04
N VAL A 123 14.13 -18.87 -2.12
CA VAL A 123 13.26 -18.73 -3.30
C VAL A 123 12.89 -17.26 -3.52
N GLY A 124 12.55 -16.53 -2.48
CA GLY A 124 12.29 -15.07 -2.54
C GLY A 124 13.46 -14.30 -3.12
N ARG A 125 14.68 -14.61 -2.65
CA ARG A 125 15.91 -13.93 -3.08
C ARG A 125 16.26 -14.19 -4.54
N TYR A 126 16.24 -15.43 -4.97
CA TYR A 126 16.74 -15.81 -6.30
C TYR A 126 15.63 -15.85 -7.35
N GLY A 127 14.38 -16.23 -6.98
CA GLY A 127 13.24 -16.28 -7.89
C GLY A 127 12.52 -14.93 -8.03
N PHE A 128 12.27 -14.24 -6.92
CA PHE A 128 11.51 -12.97 -6.92
C PHE A 128 12.39 -11.73 -6.73
N ARG A 129 13.70 -11.88 -6.63
CA ARG A 129 14.66 -10.79 -6.39
C ARG A 129 14.25 -9.95 -5.16
N THR A 130 13.74 -10.64 -4.11
CA THR A 130 13.30 -10.04 -2.85
C THR A 130 14.08 -10.60 -1.68
N ARG A 131 14.81 -9.74 -0.98
CA ARG A 131 15.58 -10.07 0.21
C ARG A 131 14.72 -9.81 1.45
N ILE A 132 14.15 -10.87 2.03
CA ILE A 132 13.26 -10.79 3.18
C ILE A 132 14.08 -10.78 4.48
N HIS A 133 13.67 -9.95 5.44
CA HIS A 133 14.28 -9.91 6.77
C HIS A 133 14.00 -11.20 7.52
N HIS A 134 14.99 -11.69 8.28
CA HIS A 134 14.90 -13.00 8.93
C HIS A 134 14.25 -12.97 10.31
N ARG A 135 14.18 -11.80 10.96
CA ARG A 135 13.56 -11.63 12.27
C ARG A 135 12.07 -11.38 12.13
N ALA A 136 11.29 -11.93 13.06
CA ALA A 136 9.89 -11.56 13.24
C ALA A 136 9.77 -10.10 13.65
N TRP A 137 8.57 -9.54 13.48
CA TRP A 137 8.26 -8.21 13.99
C TRP A 137 8.24 -8.21 15.52
N ASP A 138 8.92 -7.25 16.12
CA ASP A 138 8.94 -7.01 17.55
C ASP A 138 9.18 -5.50 17.80
N PRO A 139 8.16 -4.76 18.26
CA PRO A 139 6.75 -5.17 18.37
C PRO A 139 6.08 -5.43 17.00
N VAL A 140 4.94 -6.12 17.01
CA VAL A 140 4.10 -6.26 15.81
C VAL A 140 3.60 -4.88 15.40
N PRO A 141 3.81 -4.48 14.14
CA PRO A 141 3.41 -3.15 13.69
C PRO A 141 1.89 -3.00 13.59
N LEU A 142 1.42 -1.75 13.64
CA LEU A 142 0.03 -1.38 13.43
C LEU A 142 -0.55 -2.13 12.22
N SER A 143 -1.65 -2.86 12.40
CA SER A 143 -2.28 -3.59 11.31
C SER A 143 -2.97 -2.63 10.32
N PRO A 144 -3.21 -3.05 9.06
CA PRO A 144 -3.88 -2.20 8.10
C PRO A 144 -5.27 -1.72 8.53
N VAL A 145 -6.04 -2.56 9.23
CA VAL A 145 -7.36 -2.17 9.75
C VAL A 145 -7.26 -1.14 10.88
N GLU A 146 -6.30 -1.28 11.79
CA GLU A 146 -6.03 -0.27 12.82
C GLU A 146 -5.50 1.03 12.22
N ALA A 147 -4.71 0.94 11.15
CA ALA A 147 -4.24 2.11 10.42
C ALA A 147 -5.40 2.83 9.73
N ALA A 148 -6.30 2.12 9.05
CA ALA A 148 -7.45 2.71 8.37
C ALA A 148 -8.31 3.58 9.31
N ALA A 149 -8.47 3.16 10.57
CA ALA A 149 -9.19 3.93 11.59
C ALA A 149 -8.52 5.25 12.00
N ARG A 150 -7.24 5.46 11.64
CA ARG A 150 -6.43 6.62 12.07
C ARG A 150 -6.06 7.57 10.93
N ILE A 151 -6.60 7.34 9.72
CA ILE A 151 -6.25 8.13 8.52
C ILE A 151 -7.03 9.45 8.45
N ALA A 152 -8.21 9.53 9.09
CA ALA A 152 -9.02 10.74 9.07
C ALA A 152 -8.17 11.98 9.47
N PRO A 153 -8.38 13.14 8.82
CA PRO A 153 -9.40 13.43 7.82
C PRO A 153 -8.96 13.14 6.37
N VAL A 154 -7.82 12.49 6.13
CA VAL A 154 -7.30 12.23 4.78
C VAL A 154 -8.25 11.29 4.01
N PRO A 155 -8.70 11.64 2.79
CA PRO A 155 -9.55 10.78 1.98
C PRO A 155 -8.90 9.44 1.68
N LEU A 156 -9.65 8.35 1.89
CA LEU A 156 -9.19 6.98 1.65
C LEU A 156 -10.09 6.27 0.63
N LEU A 157 -9.49 5.77 -0.45
CA LEU A 157 -10.14 4.85 -1.38
C LEU A 157 -9.61 3.43 -1.17
N ILE A 158 -10.51 2.51 -0.94
CA ILE A 158 -10.25 1.07 -0.85
C ILE A 158 -10.81 0.42 -2.11
N VAL A 159 -9.96 -0.20 -2.93
CA VAL A 159 -10.37 -0.91 -4.15
C VAL A 159 -10.06 -2.39 -4.00
N HIS A 160 -11.01 -3.25 -4.34
CA HIS A 160 -10.82 -4.68 -4.19
C HIS A 160 -11.62 -5.48 -5.23
N GLY A 161 -11.00 -6.53 -5.77
CA GLY A 161 -11.66 -7.43 -6.71
C GLY A 161 -12.50 -8.50 -6.00
N ASP A 162 -13.70 -8.80 -6.49
CA ASP A 162 -14.53 -9.87 -5.93
C ASP A 162 -14.00 -11.29 -6.24
N GLN A 163 -13.04 -11.41 -7.16
CA GLN A 163 -12.33 -12.64 -7.51
C GLN A 163 -10.90 -12.68 -6.96
N ASP A 164 -10.60 -11.90 -5.92
CA ASP A 164 -9.27 -11.91 -5.30
C ASP A 164 -9.01 -13.22 -4.56
N ALA A 165 -8.10 -14.04 -5.08
CA ALA A 165 -7.75 -15.33 -4.51
C ALA A 165 -6.88 -15.26 -3.24
N TYR A 166 -6.30 -14.09 -2.94
CA TYR A 166 -5.46 -13.87 -1.76
C TYR A 166 -6.27 -13.41 -0.57
N PHE A 167 -7.12 -12.39 -0.76
CA PHE A 167 -7.90 -11.77 0.30
C PHE A 167 -9.39 -11.76 -0.06
N PRO A 168 -10.23 -12.54 0.65
CA PRO A 168 -11.68 -12.49 0.49
C PRO A 168 -12.27 -11.13 0.87
N LEU A 169 -13.52 -10.90 0.50
CA LEU A 169 -14.22 -9.61 0.67
C LEU A 169 -14.41 -9.15 2.12
N ASP A 170 -14.15 -10.00 3.12
CA ASP A 170 -14.10 -9.57 4.52
C ASP A 170 -12.97 -8.57 4.77
N HIS A 171 -11.83 -8.70 4.07
CA HIS A 171 -10.71 -7.77 4.20
C HIS A 171 -11.07 -6.32 3.80
N PRO A 172 -11.52 -6.03 2.57
CA PRO A 172 -11.86 -4.65 2.21
C PRO A 172 -13.06 -4.11 3.00
N ARG A 173 -14.02 -4.96 3.39
CA ARG A 173 -15.13 -4.55 4.25
C ARG A 173 -14.67 -4.15 5.65
N MET A 174 -13.71 -4.88 6.24
CA MET A 174 -13.11 -4.49 7.51
C MET A 174 -12.37 -3.16 7.42
N LEU A 175 -11.60 -2.93 6.34
CA LEU A 175 -10.90 -1.67 6.11
C LEU A 175 -11.89 -0.51 5.98
N ALA A 176 -12.96 -0.68 5.19
CA ALA A 176 -13.99 0.34 4.99
C ALA A 176 -14.75 0.64 6.30
N ALA A 177 -15.12 -0.39 7.06
CA ALA A 177 -15.78 -0.22 8.34
C ALA A 177 -14.90 0.54 9.35
N ALA A 178 -13.59 0.28 9.35
CA ALA A 178 -12.64 0.96 10.22
C ALA A 178 -12.38 2.42 9.78
N ALA A 179 -12.40 2.67 8.47
CA ALA A 179 -12.24 4.01 7.92
C ALA A 179 -13.44 4.92 8.21
N GLY A 180 -14.65 4.37 8.33
CA GLY A 180 -15.85 5.18 8.53
C GLY A 180 -16.13 6.14 7.35
N ASP A 181 -16.59 7.35 7.65
CA ASP A 181 -17.07 8.31 6.65
C ASP A 181 -15.98 8.89 5.73
N HIS A 182 -14.70 8.78 6.08
CA HIS A 182 -13.59 9.22 5.22
C HIS A 182 -13.12 8.14 4.24
N GLY A 183 -13.65 6.91 4.35
CA GLY A 183 -13.31 5.76 3.51
C GLY A 183 -14.37 5.45 2.47
N GLU A 184 -13.95 5.32 1.21
CA GLU A 184 -14.79 4.89 0.09
C GLU A 184 -14.37 3.48 -0.34
N LEU A 185 -15.31 2.54 -0.50
CA LEU A 185 -15.04 1.17 -0.93
C LEU A 185 -15.58 0.92 -2.34
N TRP A 186 -14.69 0.52 -3.24
CA TRP A 186 -15.04 -0.02 -4.56
C TRP A 186 -14.76 -1.52 -4.61
N VAL A 187 -15.81 -2.30 -4.77
CA VAL A 187 -15.70 -3.73 -5.09
C VAL A 187 -15.86 -3.90 -6.58
N GLU A 188 -14.79 -4.35 -7.25
CA GLU A 188 -14.74 -4.45 -8.72
C GLU A 188 -15.10 -5.87 -9.17
N PRO A 189 -16.22 -6.02 -9.90
CA PRO A 189 -16.65 -7.32 -10.39
C PRO A 189 -15.64 -7.97 -11.36
N GLY A 190 -15.34 -9.24 -11.15
CA GLY A 190 -14.42 -10.02 -11.99
C GLY A 190 -12.95 -9.67 -11.82
N MET A 191 -12.60 -8.69 -11.00
CA MET A 191 -11.21 -8.36 -10.74
C MET A 191 -10.59 -9.38 -9.78
N GLY A 192 -9.41 -9.88 -10.14
CA GLY A 192 -8.56 -10.70 -9.27
C GLY A 192 -7.68 -9.86 -8.35
N HIS A 193 -6.45 -10.35 -8.08
CA HIS A 193 -5.55 -9.72 -7.11
C HIS A 193 -4.66 -8.63 -7.71
N ALA A 194 -4.69 -7.48 -7.10
CA ALA A 194 -3.73 -6.36 -7.22
C ALA A 194 -3.56 -5.82 -8.65
N GLU A 195 -2.38 -5.28 -8.94
CA GLU A 195 -2.07 -4.52 -10.15
C GLU A 195 -2.14 -5.32 -11.46
N ASN A 196 -1.95 -6.64 -11.40
CA ASN A 196 -2.00 -7.49 -12.58
C ASN A 196 -3.44 -7.71 -13.06
N ALA A 197 -4.40 -7.66 -12.14
CA ALA A 197 -5.82 -7.85 -12.41
C ALA A 197 -6.58 -6.54 -12.63
N ALA A 198 -6.02 -5.39 -12.24
CA ALA A 198 -6.69 -4.09 -12.40
C ALA A 198 -6.76 -3.68 -13.89
N PRO A 199 -7.96 -3.56 -14.50
CA PRO A 199 -8.09 -3.15 -15.89
C PRO A 199 -7.79 -1.66 -16.09
N GLY A 200 -7.44 -1.26 -17.31
CA GLY A 200 -7.14 0.14 -17.65
C GLY A 200 -8.23 1.13 -17.24
N PRO A 201 -9.50 0.90 -17.57
CA PRO A 201 -10.60 1.77 -17.16
C PRO A 201 -10.68 2.01 -15.65
N LEU A 202 -10.42 0.97 -14.83
CA LEU A 202 -10.36 1.10 -13.37
C LEU A 202 -9.19 2.00 -12.94
N LEU A 203 -8.01 1.82 -13.52
CA LEU A 203 -6.85 2.65 -13.21
C LEU A 203 -7.11 4.13 -13.50
N HIS A 204 -7.77 4.45 -14.63
CA HIS A 204 -8.21 5.83 -14.93
C HIS A 204 -9.26 6.37 -13.94
N ARG A 205 -10.20 5.53 -13.48
CA ARG A 205 -11.15 5.91 -12.43
C ARG A 205 -10.45 6.23 -11.12
N ILE A 206 -9.49 5.39 -10.70
CA ILE A 206 -8.66 5.61 -9.52
C ILE A 206 -7.88 6.92 -9.64
N ALA A 207 -7.22 7.15 -10.79
CA ALA A 207 -6.46 8.38 -11.01
C ALA A 207 -7.33 9.64 -10.92
N ARG A 208 -8.51 9.63 -11.55
CA ARG A 208 -9.48 10.76 -11.45
C ARG A 208 -9.96 10.98 -10.02
N TRP A 209 -10.27 9.91 -9.28
CA TRP A 209 -10.63 10.02 -7.87
C TRP A 209 -9.49 10.66 -7.06
N ALA A 210 -8.27 10.17 -7.27
CA ALA A 210 -7.08 10.65 -6.57
C ALA A 210 -6.84 12.15 -6.79
N VAL A 211 -6.92 12.61 -8.04
CA VAL A 211 -6.78 14.04 -8.37
C VAL A 211 -7.90 14.87 -7.75
N ALA A 212 -9.16 14.41 -7.82
CA ALA A 212 -10.30 15.13 -7.28
C ALA A 212 -10.28 15.24 -5.74
N ARG A 213 -9.75 14.23 -5.04
CA ARG A 213 -9.72 14.18 -3.56
C ARG A 213 -8.48 14.81 -2.96
N ALA A 214 -7.40 14.96 -3.71
CA ALA A 214 -6.22 15.69 -3.23
C ALA A 214 -6.44 17.22 -3.14
N GLY A 215 -7.63 17.69 -3.51
CA GLY A 215 -8.06 19.05 -3.35
C GLY A 215 -7.86 19.89 -4.55
#